data_2291d92678b6604ce5ce36db7ef720dd
#
_entry.id   2291d92678b6604ce5ce36db7ef720dd
#
_cell.length_a   1.000
_cell.length_b   1.000
_cell.length_c   1.000
_cell.angle_alpha   90.00
_cell.angle_beta   90.00
_cell.angle_gamma   90.00
#
_symmetry.space_group_name_H-M   'P 1'
#
loop_
_entity.id
_entity.type
_entity.pdbx_description
1 polymer ?
#
loop_
_entity_poly.entity_id
_entity_poly.type
_entity_poly.pdbx_seq_one_letter_code
_entity_poly.pdbx_strand_id
1 'polypeptide(L)'
;MKTTLRIFRILYKLLLLCYVTVVNIILISAFYVLLLLIVEWVAPSFLPGLFAEYSFAHHLVYSLPFYIVLLYILYSLSPLNVWMMRMKEGYRPLGGEERARVERLLSEMGMERKLNIYRNRDARTNAVTFGFHTIGLTGGILQTASDEELKGIISHEVGHISHYDFVYQVLLFSMQSLGYRCLYGL
;
A
#
# COMPACT_ATOMS: atom_id res chain seq x y z
N MET A 1 19.26 -24.72 -0.57
CA MET A 1 19.48 -23.61 0.34
C MET A 1 18.78 -22.32 -0.07
N LYS A 2 18.91 -21.80 -1.33
CA LYS A 2 18.23 -20.57 -1.78
C LYS A 2 16.69 -20.67 -1.73
N THR A 3 16.12 -21.81 -2.12
CA THR A 3 14.65 -22.03 -2.15
C THR A 3 14.06 -22.05 -0.73
N THR A 4 14.73 -22.71 0.21
CA THR A 4 14.28 -22.78 1.62
C THR A 4 14.25 -21.40 2.27
N LEU A 5 15.28 -20.58 2.02
CA LEU A 5 15.35 -19.22 2.53
C LEU A 5 14.24 -18.32 1.93
N ARG A 6 13.89 -18.54 0.66
CA ARG A 6 12.78 -17.82 -0.01
C ARG A 6 11.43 -18.18 0.61
N ILE A 7 11.18 -19.48 0.85
CA ILE A 7 9.94 -19.96 1.48
C ILE A 7 9.82 -19.38 2.90
N PHE A 8 10.91 -19.44 3.69
CA PHE A 8 10.93 -18.89 5.04
C PHE A 8 10.62 -17.38 5.07
N ARG A 9 11.18 -16.60 4.12
CA ARG A 9 10.91 -15.16 4.00
C ARG A 9 9.44 -14.88 3.65
N ILE A 10 8.85 -15.66 2.74
CA ILE A 10 7.42 -15.53 2.38
C ILE A 10 6.56 -15.84 3.60
N LEU A 11 6.85 -16.95 4.29
CA LEU A 11 6.08 -17.35 5.48
C LEU A 11 6.16 -16.28 6.59
N TYR A 12 7.34 -15.75 6.86
CA TYR A 12 7.52 -14.67 7.82
C TYR A 12 6.70 -13.42 7.45
N LYS A 13 6.73 -13.00 6.17
CA LYS A 13 5.93 -11.86 5.70
C LYS A 13 4.43 -12.11 5.87
N LEU A 14 3.95 -13.32 5.55
CA LEU A 14 2.55 -13.70 5.75
C LEU A 14 2.15 -13.67 7.22
N LEU A 15 2.98 -14.21 8.10
CA LEU A 15 2.73 -14.18 9.55
C LEU A 15 2.68 -12.75 10.08
N LEU A 16 3.61 -11.90 9.66
CA LEU A 16 3.62 -10.50 10.05
C LEU A 16 2.36 -9.77 9.55
N LEU A 17 1.95 -10.03 8.31
CA LEU A 17 0.73 -9.46 7.74
C LEU A 17 -0.51 -9.92 8.52
N CYS A 18 -0.63 -11.21 8.82
CA CYS A 18 -1.72 -11.74 9.64
C CYS A 18 -1.75 -11.09 11.01
N TYR A 19 -0.60 -10.99 11.68
CA TYR A 19 -0.49 -10.35 12.99
C TYR A 19 -0.97 -8.90 12.95
N VAL A 20 -0.45 -8.08 12.03
CA VAL A 20 -0.84 -6.67 11.89
C VAL A 20 -2.33 -6.55 11.57
N THR A 21 -2.87 -7.40 10.69
CA THR A 21 -4.30 -7.39 10.34
C THR A 21 -5.17 -7.70 11.56
N VAL A 22 -4.84 -8.73 12.33
CA VAL A 22 -5.59 -9.11 13.54
C VAL A 22 -5.56 -7.99 14.58
N VAL A 23 -4.38 -7.41 14.84
CA VAL A 23 -4.26 -6.28 15.79
C VAL A 23 -5.12 -5.10 15.35
N ASN A 24 -5.11 -4.74 14.06
CA ASN A 24 -5.94 -3.62 13.57
C ASN A 24 -7.43 -3.93 13.63
N ILE A 25 -7.87 -5.16 13.33
CA ILE A 25 -9.27 -5.56 13.50
C ILE A 25 -9.69 -5.40 14.96
N ILE A 26 -8.87 -5.84 15.90
CA ILE A 26 -9.16 -5.71 17.34
C ILE A 26 -9.27 -4.23 17.73
N LEU A 27 -8.32 -3.37 17.30
CA LEU A 27 -8.33 -1.94 17.62
C LEU A 27 -9.55 -1.23 17.03
N ILE A 28 -9.89 -1.51 15.77
CA ILE A 28 -11.05 -0.91 15.09
C ILE A 28 -12.34 -1.38 15.75
N SER A 29 -12.44 -2.66 16.09
CA SER A 29 -13.61 -3.21 16.78
C SER A 29 -13.77 -2.61 18.19
N ALA A 30 -12.68 -2.48 18.94
CA ALA A 30 -12.70 -1.84 20.27
C ALA A 30 -13.13 -0.37 20.17
N PHE A 31 -12.58 0.38 19.21
CA PHE A 31 -12.98 1.78 18.98
C PHE A 31 -14.46 1.88 18.59
N TYR A 32 -14.92 0.97 17.73
CA TYR A 32 -16.32 0.93 17.30
C TYR A 32 -17.28 0.63 18.46
N VAL A 33 -16.93 -0.35 19.31
CA VAL A 33 -17.73 -0.65 20.51
C VAL A 33 -17.76 0.55 21.44
N LEU A 34 -16.63 1.23 21.65
CA LEU A 34 -16.58 2.45 22.46
C LEU A 34 -17.47 3.55 21.88
N LEU A 35 -17.47 3.73 20.55
CA LEU A 35 -18.34 4.67 19.87
C LEU A 35 -19.82 4.34 20.10
N LEU A 36 -20.21 3.07 19.99
CA LEU A 36 -21.58 2.63 20.27
C LEU A 36 -21.99 2.89 21.72
N LEU A 37 -21.10 2.64 22.68
CA LEU A 37 -21.36 2.95 24.09
C LEU A 37 -21.55 4.46 24.34
N ILE A 38 -20.78 5.31 23.67
CA ILE A 38 -20.93 6.77 23.72
C ILE A 38 -22.29 7.18 23.15
N VAL A 39 -22.66 6.63 21.97
CA VAL A 39 -23.95 6.92 21.33
C VAL A 39 -25.12 6.48 22.23
N GLU A 40 -25.03 5.31 22.85
CA GLU A 40 -26.06 4.83 23.78
C GLU A 40 -26.17 5.74 25.00
N TRP A 41 -25.05 6.23 25.54
CA TRP A 41 -25.05 7.16 26.66
C TRP A 41 -25.65 8.53 26.31
N VAL A 42 -25.37 9.05 25.09
CA VAL A 42 -25.85 10.36 24.64
C VAL A 42 -27.30 10.30 24.12
N ALA A 43 -27.68 9.20 23.49
CA ALA A 43 -28.99 9.02 22.85
C ALA A 43 -29.55 7.61 23.10
N PRO A 44 -29.96 7.30 24.36
CA PRO A 44 -30.34 5.94 24.78
C PRO A 44 -31.56 5.37 24.05
N SER A 45 -32.35 6.19 23.37
CA SER A 45 -33.50 5.74 22.55
C SER A 45 -33.13 5.42 21.09
N PHE A 46 -31.93 5.75 20.66
CA PHE A 46 -31.50 5.58 19.26
C PHE A 46 -31.06 4.15 18.95
N LEU A 47 -30.26 3.54 19.83
CA LEU A 47 -29.71 2.20 19.63
C LEU A 47 -30.75 1.07 19.73
N PRO A 48 -31.72 1.06 20.66
CA PRO A 48 -32.74 0.03 20.72
C PRO A 48 -33.53 -0.15 19.42
N GLY A 49 -33.77 0.95 18.69
CA GLY A 49 -34.45 0.90 17.38
C GLY A 49 -33.57 0.31 16.27
N LEU A 50 -32.24 0.50 16.36
CA LEU A 50 -31.27 -0.07 15.42
C LEU A 50 -30.97 -1.55 15.71
N PHE A 51 -31.09 -1.96 16.97
CA PHE A 51 -30.73 -3.29 17.45
C PHE A 51 -31.93 -4.22 17.70
N ALA A 52 -33.09 -3.91 17.13
CA ALA A 52 -34.19 -4.86 17.13
C ALA A 52 -33.67 -6.22 16.63
N GLU A 53 -33.78 -7.24 17.46
CA GLU A 53 -33.22 -8.58 17.24
C GLU A 53 -33.50 -9.05 15.80
N TYR A 54 -32.44 -9.55 15.13
CA TYR A 54 -32.46 -10.10 13.76
C TYR A 54 -32.73 -9.09 12.62
N SER A 55 -32.62 -7.79 12.85
CA SER A 55 -32.72 -6.84 11.75
C SER A 55 -31.46 -6.82 10.88
N PHE A 56 -31.63 -6.50 9.58
CA PHE A 56 -30.50 -6.26 8.67
C PHE A 56 -29.54 -5.20 9.22
N ALA A 57 -30.08 -4.19 9.90
CA ALA A 57 -29.30 -3.14 10.55
C ALA A 57 -28.38 -3.69 11.65
N HIS A 58 -28.83 -4.66 12.45
CA HIS A 58 -28.02 -5.32 13.47
C HIS A 58 -26.77 -5.99 12.86
N HIS A 59 -26.97 -6.83 11.83
CA HIS A 59 -25.86 -7.48 11.14
C HIS A 59 -24.91 -6.49 10.49
N LEU A 60 -25.42 -5.44 9.85
CA LEU A 60 -24.63 -4.40 9.22
C LEU A 60 -23.75 -3.69 10.25
N VAL A 61 -24.32 -3.30 11.40
CA VAL A 61 -23.62 -2.59 12.46
C VAL A 61 -22.48 -3.44 13.02
N TYR A 62 -22.72 -4.70 13.37
CA TYR A 62 -21.67 -5.57 13.93
C TYR A 62 -20.60 -5.98 12.92
N SER A 63 -20.95 -6.07 11.63
CA SER A 63 -19.97 -6.40 10.58
C SER A 63 -19.27 -5.18 9.99
N LEU A 64 -19.69 -3.96 10.30
CA LEU A 64 -19.13 -2.72 9.76
C LEU A 64 -17.60 -2.62 9.89
N PRO A 65 -16.98 -2.89 11.06
CA PRO A 65 -15.53 -2.86 11.18
C PRO A 65 -14.82 -3.80 10.20
N PHE A 66 -15.38 -4.99 10.00
CA PHE A 66 -14.85 -5.96 9.04
C PHE A 66 -14.92 -5.42 7.60
N TYR A 67 -16.06 -4.86 7.20
CA TYR A 67 -16.21 -4.27 5.86
C TYR A 67 -15.29 -3.08 5.64
N ILE A 68 -15.10 -2.22 6.65
CA ILE A 68 -14.15 -1.10 6.56
C ILE A 68 -12.74 -1.61 6.30
N VAL A 69 -12.27 -2.62 7.06
CA VAL A 69 -10.94 -3.21 6.86
C VAL A 69 -10.83 -3.85 5.48
N LEU A 70 -11.82 -4.64 5.07
CA LEU A 70 -11.85 -5.29 3.77
C LEU A 70 -11.79 -4.28 2.63
N LEU A 71 -12.64 -3.25 2.64
CA LEU A 71 -12.66 -2.20 1.63
C LEU A 71 -11.34 -1.44 1.59
N TYR A 72 -10.72 -1.20 2.75
CA TYR A 72 -9.43 -0.53 2.83
C TYR A 72 -8.30 -1.38 2.24
N ILE A 73 -8.29 -2.70 2.47
CA ILE A 73 -7.35 -3.62 1.84
C ILE A 73 -7.56 -3.63 0.31
N LEU A 74 -8.80 -3.77 -0.14
CA LEU A 74 -9.12 -3.77 -1.57
C LEU A 74 -8.72 -2.46 -2.25
N TYR A 75 -9.01 -1.32 -1.61
CA TYR A 75 -8.56 -0.01 -2.09
C TYR A 75 -7.03 0.07 -2.16
N SER A 76 -6.34 -0.35 -1.09
CA SER A 76 -4.89 -0.27 -0.99
C SER A 76 -4.15 -1.08 -2.07
N LEU A 77 -4.72 -2.22 -2.45
CA LEU A 77 -4.19 -3.08 -3.53
C LEU A 77 -4.70 -2.68 -4.93
N SER A 78 -5.63 -1.74 -5.02
CA SER A 78 -6.25 -1.37 -6.29
C SER A 78 -5.33 -0.52 -7.17
N PRO A 79 -5.50 -0.55 -8.51
CA PRO A 79 -4.84 0.37 -9.41
C PRO A 79 -5.16 1.85 -9.12
N LEU A 80 -6.31 2.11 -8.50
CA LEU A 80 -6.72 3.46 -8.09
C LEU A 80 -5.76 4.05 -7.05
N ASN A 81 -5.37 3.25 -6.04
CA ASN A 81 -4.38 3.68 -5.05
C ASN A 81 -3.03 4.03 -5.70
N VAL A 82 -2.56 3.16 -6.61
CA VAL A 82 -1.33 3.43 -7.39
C VAL A 82 -1.44 4.72 -8.19
N TRP A 83 -2.58 4.93 -8.85
CA TRP A 83 -2.86 6.15 -9.61
C TRP A 83 -2.87 7.40 -8.70
N MET A 84 -3.55 7.33 -7.54
CA MET A 84 -3.60 8.44 -6.57
C MET A 84 -2.23 8.76 -5.99
N MET A 85 -1.44 7.74 -5.60
CA MET A 85 -0.05 7.93 -5.12
C MET A 85 0.78 8.64 -6.18
N ARG A 86 0.70 8.20 -7.43
CA ARG A 86 1.39 8.81 -8.56
C ARG A 86 1.00 10.28 -8.75
N MET A 87 -0.29 10.59 -8.69
CA MET A 87 -0.79 11.98 -8.83
C MET A 87 -0.33 12.86 -7.68
N LYS A 88 -0.44 12.37 -6.44
CA LYS A 88 -0.04 13.09 -5.23
C LYS A 88 1.44 13.46 -5.25
N GLU A 89 2.30 12.52 -5.64
CA GLU A 89 3.75 12.72 -5.69
C GLU A 89 4.23 13.38 -7.00
N GLY A 90 3.31 13.74 -7.89
CA GLY A 90 3.61 14.42 -9.13
C GLY A 90 4.37 13.60 -10.18
N TYR A 91 4.24 12.27 -10.12
CA TYR A 91 4.88 11.37 -11.09
C TYR A 91 4.21 11.46 -12.47
N ARG A 92 5.03 11.66 -13.51
CA ARG A 92 4.64 11.75 -14.91
C ARG A 92 5.40 10.70 -15.73
N PRO A 93 4.88 10.26 -16.88
CA PRO A 93 5.64 9.41 -17.79
C PRO A 93 6.98 10.05 -18.16
N LEU A 94 8.00 9.22 -18.36
CA LEU A 94 9.29 9.65 -18.90
C LEU A 94 9.09 10.25 -20.29
N GLY A 95 9.76 11.35 -20.58
CA GLY A 95 9.78 11.99 -21.89
C GLY A 95 11.05 11.68 -22.68
N GLY A 96 10.95 11.80 -24.01
CA GLY A 96 12.05 11.87 -24.97
C GLY A 96 13.33 11.09 -24.62
N GLU A 97 14.41 11.81 -24.38
CA GLU A 97 15.75 11.24 -24.11
C GLU A 97 15.82 10.39 -22.85
N GLU A 98 15.14 10.80 -21.77
CA GLU A 98 15.13 10.03 -20.51
C GLU A 98 14.51 8.66 -20.72
N ARG A 99 13.44 8.61 -21.49
CA ARG A 99 12.75 7.36 -21.84
C ARG A 99 13.67 6.47 -22.68
N ALA A 100 14.28 7.01 -23.72
CA ALA A 100 15.20 6.27 -24.58
C ALA A 100 16.40 5.72 -23.79
N ARG A 101 16.95 6.53 -22.89
CA ARG A 101 18.04 6.11 -21.97
C ARG A 101 17.62 4.94 -21.11
N VAL A 102 16.49 5.03 -20.42
CA VAL A 102 16.00 3.98 -19.51
C VAL A 102 15.63 2.71 -20.27
N GLU A 103 14.96 2.82 -21.42
CA GLU A 103 14.61 1.65 -22.26
C GLU A 103 15.86 0.93 -22.75
N ARG A 104 16.89 1.65 -23.16
CA ARG A 104 18.20 1.06 -23.53
C ARG A 104 18.80 0.28 -22.35
N LEU A 105 18.86 0.89 -21.15
CA LEU A 105 19.42 0.25 -19.97
C LEU A 105 18.63 -1.02 -19.58
N LEU A 106 17.31 -0.99 -19.66
CA LEU A 106 16.46 -2.15 -19.43
C LEU A 106 16.77 -3.28 -20.41
N SER A 107 16.96 -2.96 -21.71
CA SER A 107 17.34 -3.93 -22.73
C SER A 107 18.71 -4.54 -22.45
N GLU A 108 19.70 -3.72 -22.10
CA GLU A 108 21.05 -4.19 -21.74
C GLU A 108 21.04 -5.12 -20.50
N MET A 109 20.12 -4.93 -19.58
CA MET A 109 19.93 -5.79 -18.41
C MET A 109 19.12 -7.07 -18.69
N GLY A 110 18.62 -7.26 -19.92
CA GLY A 110 17.75 -8.40 -20.29
C GLY A 110 16.43 -8.42 -19.53
N MET A 111 15.91 -7.25 -19.15
CA MET A 111 14.67 -7.13 -18.41
C MET A 111 13.49 -7.08 -19.40
N GLU A 112 12.94 -8.24 -19.77
CA GLU A 112 11.80 -8.38 -20.68
C GLU A 112 10.46 -7.93 -20.08
N ARG A 113 10.39 -7.68 -18.79
CA ARG A 113 9.15 -7.25 -18.12
C ARG A 113 8.78 -5.83 -18.56
N LYS A 114 7.52 -5.66 -18.97
CA LYS A 114 6.94 -4.32 -19.16
C LYS A 114 6.87 -3.60 -17.84
N LEU A 115 7.84 -2.72 -17.59
CA LEU A 115 7.87 -1.84 -16.45
C LEU A 115 7.30 -0.47 -16.83
N ASN A 116 6.41 0.05 -16.00
CA ASN A 116 5.94 1.42 -16.13
C ASN A 116 6.87 2.32 -15.32
N ILE A 117 7.71 3.10 -15.99
CA ILE A 117 8.66 4.00 -15.32
C ILE A 117 8.14 5.42 -15.45
N TYR A 118 8.07 6.08 -14.31
CA TYR A 118 7.61 7.46 -14.16
C TYR A 118 8.71 8.32 -13.54
N ARG A 119 8.65 9.61 -13.80
CA ARG A 119 9.51 10.61 -13.15
C ARG A 119 8.69 11.62 -12.37
N ASN A 120 9.25 12.17 -11.30
CA ASN A 120 8.79 13.40 -10.69
C ASN A 120 9.86 14.51 -10.82
N ARG A 121 9.57 15.72 -10.32
CA ARG A 121 10.47 16.87 -10.38
C ARG A 121 11.37 17.03 -9.17
N ASP A 122 11.34 16.06 -8.23
CA ASP A 122 12.15 16.13 -7.03
C ASP A 122 13.65 16.09 -7.39
N ALA A 123 14.40 17.04 -6.87
CA ALA A 123 15.85 17.14 -7.08
C ALA A 123 16.64 16.16 -6.21
N ARG A 124 16.01 15.56 -5.19
CA ARG A 124 16.63 14.51 -4.37
C ARG A 124 16.86 13.25 -5.19
N THR A 125 17.90 12.51 -4.86
CA THR A 125 18.17 11.21 -5.48
C THR A 125 17.37 10.12 -4.78
N ASN A 126 16.24 9.72 -5.36
CA ASN A 126 15.37 8.68 -4.82
C ASN A 126 14.69 7.88 -5.93
N ALA A 127 14.46 6.60 -5.68
CA ALA A 127 13.63 5.73 -6.50
C ALA A 127 12.61 5.03 -5.60
N VAL A 128 11.46 4.67 -6.13
CA VAL A 128 10.41 4.00 -5.39
C VAL A 128 9.63 3.06 -6.28
N THR A 129 9.35 1.88 -5.77
CA THR A 129 8.42 0.93 -6.40
C THR A 129 7.02 1.13 -5.85
N PHE A 130 6.04 1.31 -6.72
CA PHE A 130 4.62 1.34 -6.37
C PHE A 130 3.79 0.55 -7.40
N GLY A 131 2.92 -0.31 -6.88
CA GLY A 131 2.18 -1.25 -7.70
C GLY A 131 3.02 -2.44 -8.18
N PHE A 132 2.43 -3.24 -9.04
CA PHE A 132 3.01 -4.53 -9.45
C PHE A 132 4.08 -4.41 -10.54
N HIS A 133 4.14 -3.28 -11.24
CA HIS A 133 5.01 -3.07 -12.40
C HIS A 133 5.45 -1.62 -12.56
N THR A 134 5.42 -0.84 -11.49
CA THR A 134 5.63 0.61 -11.59
C THR A 134 6.82 1.03 -10.74
N ILE A 135 7.72 1.80 -11.33
CA ILE A 135 8.87 2.42 -10.69
C ILE A 135 8.78 3.93 -10.88
N GLY A 136 8.93 4.67 -9.81
CA GLY A 136 9.08 6.11 -9.83
C GLY A 136 10.54 6.49 -9.63
N LEU A 137 11.08 7.30 -10.53
CA LEU A 137 12.42 7.87 -10.43
C LEU A 137 12.30 9.38 -10.19
N THR A 138 13.11 9.90 -9.31
CA THR A 138 13.18 11.37 -9.13
C THR A 138 13.98 12.01 -10.26
N GLY A 139 13.70 13.30 -10.51
CA GLY A 139 14.48 14.09 -11.46
C GLY A 139 15.95 14.16 -11.10
N GLY A 140 16.26 14.21 -9.80
CA GLY A 140 17.63 14.18 -9.30
C GLY A 140 18.41 12.95 -9.75
N ILE A 141 17.88 11.74 -9.59
CA ILE A 141 18.53 10.51 -10.08
C ILE A 141 18.75 10.54 -11.59
N LEU A 142 17.73 10.93 -12.36
CA LEU A 142 17.82 10.93 -13.83
C LEU A 142 18.89 11.90 -14.36
N GLN A 143 19.18 12.98 -13.61
CA GLN A 143 20.17 13.99 -13.97
C GLN A 143 21.59 13.66 -13.46
N THR A 144 21.72 13.04 -12.30
CA THR A 144 23.03 12.88 -11.64
C THR A 144 23.60 11.48 -11.74
N ALA A 145 22.76 10.46 -11.85
CA ALA A 145 23.23 9.08 -11.89
C ALA A 145 23.87 8.72 -13.24
N SER A 146 25.02 8.05 -13.19
CA SER A 146 25.62 7.37 -14.35
C SER A 146 24.72 6.22 -14.83
N ASP A 147 24.98 5.69 -16.01
CA ASP A 147 24.22 4.55 -16.54
C ASP A 147 24.35 3.31 -15.65
N GLU A 148 25.54 3.05 -15.10
CA GLU A 148 25.78 1.91 -14.22
C GLU A 148 25.06 2.07 -12.86
N GLU A 149 25.05 3.26 -12.28
CA GLU A 149 24.31 3.55 -11.06
C GLU A 149 22.79 3.41 -11.30
N LEU A 150 22.31 3.91 -12.43
CA LEU A 150 20.89 3.82 -12.78
C LEU A 150 20.45 2.37 -13.01
N LYS A 151 21.30 1.53 -13.64
CA LYS A 151 21.07 0.08 -13.74
C LYS A 151 20.98 -0.56 -12.36
N GLY A 152 21.90 -0.22 -11.45
CA GLY A 152 21.89 -0.72 -10.07
C GLY A 152 20.61 -0.37 -9.34
N ILE A 153 20.17 0.89 -9.43
CA ILE A 153 18.93 1.39 -8.82
C ILE A 153 17.70 0.68 -9.40
N ILE A 154 17.59 0.62 -10.73
CA ILE A 154 16.46 -0.06 -11.38
C ILE A 154 16.41 -1.54 -11.01
N SER A 155 17.59 -2.22 -10.97
CA SER A 155 17.68 -3.62 -10.55
C SER A 155 17.20 -3.82 -9.11
N HIS A 156 17.52 -2.90 -8.22
CA HIS A 156 17.07 -2.90 -6.83
C HIS A 156 15.54 -2.80 -6.76
N GLU A 157 14.95 -1.83 -7.46
CA GLU A 157 13.48 -1.64 -7.52
C GLU A 157 12.76 -2.83 -8.15
N VAL A 158 13.33 -3.43 -9.20
CA VAL A 158 12.81 -4.67 -9.80
C VAL A 158 12.87 -5.84 -8.82
N GLY A 159 13.87 -5.85 -7.94
CA GLY A 159 13.94 -6.78 -6.81
C GLY A 159 12.69 -6.68 -5.92
N HIS A 160 12.28 -5.48 -5.54
CA HIS A 160 11.06 -5.23 -4.76
C HIS A 160 9.79 -5.71 -5.50
N ILE A 161 9.67 -5.44 -6.80
CA ILE A 161 8.58 -5.95 -7.64
C ILE A 161 8.54 -7.48 -7.63
N SER A 162 9.70 -8.12 -7.83
CA SER A 162 9.82 -9.58 -7.91
C SER A 162 9.50 -10.29 -6.60
N HIS A 163 9.68 -9.62 -5.47
CA HIS A 163 9.36 -10.13 -4.13
C HIS A 163 7.98 -9.69 -3.62
N TYR A 164 7.20 -8.97 -4.44
CA TYR A 164 5.90 -8.41 -4.05
C TYR A 164 5.98 -7.52 -2.80
N ASP A 165 7.11 -6.84 -2.58
CA ASP A 165 7.33 -6.01 -1.38
C ASP A 165 6.33 -4.86 -1.31
N PHE A 166 5.89 -4.33 -2.47
CA PHE A 166 4.83 -3.33 -2.54
C PHE A 166 3.54 -3.79 -1.85
N VAL A 167 3.11 -5.04 -2.04
CA VAL A 167 1.90 -5.58 -1.42
C VAL A 167 2.01 -5.53 0.10
N TYR A 168 3.15 -5.99 0.63
CA TYR A 168 3.39 -5.99 2.08
C TYR A 168 3.49 -4.58 2.63
N GLN A 169 4.24 -3.68 1.97
CA GLN A 169 4.37 -2.29 2.39
C GLN A 169 3.02 -1.60 2.42
N VAL A 170 2.24 -1.68 1.33
CA VAL A 170 0.91 -1.05 1.27
C VAL A 170 -0.01 -1.60 2.34
N LEU A 171 -0.07 -2.92 2.55
CA LEU A 171 -0.91 -3.52 3.58
C LEU A 171 -0.46 -3.10 4.98
N LEU A 172 0.84 -3.14 5.29
CA LEU A 172 1.36 -2.74 6.59
C LEU A 172 1.11 -1.26 6.87
N PHE A 173 1.46 -0.36 5.93
CA PHE A 173 1.22 1.07 6.08
C PHE A 173 -0.25 1.41 6.15
N SER A 174 -1.08 0.74 5.35
CA SER A 174 -2.52 0.94 5.36
C SER A 174 -3.12 0.58 6.71
N MET A 175 -2.76 -0.57 7.25
CA MET A 175 -3.23 -1.02 8.55
C MET A 175 -2.73 -0.12 9.67
N GLN A 176 -1.45 0.25 9.65
CA GLN A 176 -0.87 1.16 10.63
C GLN A 176 -1.53 2.55 10.58
N SER A 177 -1.75 3.11 9.40
CA SER A 177 -2.38 4.43 9.25
C SER A 177 -3.85 4.41 9.69
N LEU A 178 -4.56 3.31 9.46
CA LEU A 178 -5.94 3.15 9.91
C LEU A 178 -6.01 3.09 11.44
N GLY A 179 -5.18 2.27 12.07
CA GLY A 179 -5.08 2.18 13.53
C GLY A 179 -4.70 3.53 14.17
N TYR A 180 -3.73 4.24 13.58
CA TYR A 180 -3.33 5.57 14.06
C TYR A 180 -4.48 6.58 13.97
N ARG A 181 -5.19 6.63 12.85
CA ARG A 181 -6.35 7.53 12.68
C ARG A 181 -7.49 7.22 13.64
N CYS A 182 -7.75 5.94 13.91
CA CYS A 182 -8.75 5.55 14.91
C CYS A 182 -8.36 5.98 16.32
N LEU A 183 -7.07 5.89 16.68
CA LEU A 183 -6.60 6.23 18.02
C LEU A 183 -6.47 7.74 18.28
N TYR A 184 -6.10 8.51 17.27
CA TYR A 184 -5.80 9.95 17.42
C TYR A 184 -6.82 10.88 16.79
N GLY A 185 -7.91 10.35 16.19
CA GLY A 185 -9.01 11.15 15.68
C GLY A 185 -8.65 12.06 14.50
N LEU A 186 -7.62 11.70 13.75
CA LEU A 186 -7.09 12.49 12.62
C LEU A 186 -7.55 11.93 11.27
#